data_55b6407ebaa3d810c033c2519b4f1299
#
_entry.id   55b6407ebaa3d810c033c2519b4f1299
#
_cell.length_a   1.000
_cell.length_b   1.000
_cell.length_c   1.000
_cell.angle_alpha   90.00
_cell.angle_beta   90.00
_cell.angle_gamma   90.00
#
_symmetry.space_group_name_H-M   'P 1'
#
loop_
_entity.id
_entity.type
_entity.pdbx_description
1 polymer ?
#
loop_
_entity_poly.entity_id
_entity_poly.type
_entity_poly.pdbx_seq_one_letter_code
_entity_poly.pdbx_strand_id
1 'polypeptide(L)'
;MSFNWDELGFDFNPTGGENVRYYFKDGVWSEPSYTTDEYIPVHMSSACLNYGLQAFEGIKAFRGVDGKVRLFRPHAHYKRMAAGARKLCLPMVSEQMFIDSCVDIVRRNIDFVPPYESRAALYVRPVLFGTKPCLTVQAYKEAGFCVFATPVGPYFKEGIHPIDAIINRNQDRSAPLGTGDVKVGGNYASSMLSCQEAHDLGYKAVLYTESVYHKYIEECGAANFIAIKDGKYITPQSPSILPSITNASLRQIAEDKGFVVEQRPIALDELPTFEECGACGTGAIITPLGNIFDPETGETIHYCDETGPVLLDLYHSLQDIQYGRAEDKHGWNVLVE
;
A
#
# COMPACT_ATOMS: atom_id res chain seq x y z
N MET A 1 -20.33 18.64 -6.98
CA MET A 1 -20.02 17.85 -8.20
C MET A 1 -20.64 16.48 -8.03
N SER A 2 -21.36 15.94 -9.00
CA SER A 2 -21.79 14.55 -8.98
C SER A 2 -20.67 13.72 -9.63
N PHE A 3 -20.04 12.84 -8.87
CA PHE A 3 -19.08 11.89 -9.44
C PHE A 3 -19.82 10.83 -10.24
N ASN A 4 -19.29 10.48 -11.41
CA ASN A 4 -19.64 9.23 -12.05
C ASN A 4 -18.77 8.12 -11.42
N TRP A 5 -19.31 7.46 -10.39
CA TRP A 5 -18.59 6.46 -9.60
C TRP A 5 -18.10 5.28 -10.42
N ASP A 6 -18.81 4.93 -11.50
CA ASP A 6 -18.47 3.81 -12.37
C ASP A 6 -17.29 4.10 -13.31
N GLU A 7 -16.99 5.37 -13.55
CA GLU A 7 -15.86 5.81 -14.37
C GLU A 7 -14.55 5.98 -13.60
N LEU A 8 -14.61 6.01 -12.25
CA LEU A 8 -13.41 6.19 -11.44
C LEU A 8 -12.37 5.10 -11.70
N GLY A 9 -11.13 5.52 -11.96
CA GLY A 9 -9.96 4.68 -11.91
C GLY A 9 -9.29 4.71 -10.53
N PHE A 10 -8.27 3.88 -10.34
CA PHE A 10 -7.41 3.96 -9.17
C PHE A 10 -6.33 5.04 -9.40
N ASP A 11 -6.75 6.30 -9.32
CA ASP A 11 -5.90 7.48 -9.53
C ASP A 11 -6.39 8.64 -8.65
N PHE A 12 -5.65 9.75 -8.66
CA PHE A 12 -6.09 10.97 -7.99
C PHE A 12 -7.28 11.58 -8.74
N ASN A 13 -8.40 11.69 -8.05
CA ASN A 13 -9.63 12.31 -8.56
C ASN A 13 -9.93 13.55 -7.71
N PRO A 14 -9.71 14.78 -8.22
CA PRO A 14 -9.88 16.00 -7.44
C PRO A 14 -11.33 16.20 -7.01
N THR A 15 -11.52 16.48 -5.73
CA THR A 15 -12.84 16.70 -5.14
C THR A 15 -13.10 18.15 -4.76
N GLY A 16 -12.05 18.94 -4.56
CA GLY A 16 -12.12 20.21 -3.84
C GLY A 16 -12.47 20.04 -2.36
N GLY A 17 -12.30 18.82 -1.84
CA GLY A 17 -12.57 18.50 -0.44
C GLY A 17 -11.52 19.04 0.52
N GLU A 18 -11.80 18.93 1.83
CA GLU A 18 -10.89 19.42 2.86
C GLU A 18 -9.73 18.45 3.08
N ASN A 19 -8.57 19.02 3.41
CA ASN A 19 -7.39 18.33 3.96
C ASN A 19 -7.00 18.97 5.30
N VAL A 20 -6.22 18.25 6.11
CA VAL A 20 -5.70 18.76 7.39
C VAL A 20 -4.18 18.80 7.34
N ARG A 21 -3.60 19.85 7.94
CA ARG A 21 -2.17 20.11 7.98
C ARG A 21 -1.72 20.45 9.38
N TYR A 22 -0.54 19.94 9.72
CA TYR A 22 0.16 20.22 10.97
C TYR A 22 1.63 20.49 10.65
N TYR A 23 2.26 21.38 11.43
CA TYR A 23 3.68 21.66 11.30
C TYR A 23 4.38 21.47 12.64
N PHE A 24 5.47 20.73 12.63
CA PHE A 24 6.34 20.55 13.79
C PHE A 24 7.47 21.55 13.77
N LYS A 25 7.55 22.37 14.80
CA LYS A 25 8.59 23.36 15.00
C LYS A 25 8.81 23.57 16.49
N ASP A 26 10.08 23.84 16.88
CA ASP A 26 10.47 24.13 18.28
C ASP A 26 10.01 23.05 19.28
N GLY A 27 9.93 21.80 18.84
CA GLY A 27 9.59 20.66 19.69
C GLY A 27 8.10 20.34 19.82
N VAL A 28 7.23 21.07 19.13
CA VAL A 28 5.76 20.91 19.23
C VAL A 28 5.10 20.85 17.87
N TRP A 29 3.99 20.10 17.77
CA TRP A 29 3.09 20.13 16.63
C TRP A 29 2.12 21.30 16.77
N SER A 30 1.83 21.97 15.66
CA SER A 30 0.78 23.00 15.61
C SER A 30 -0.62 22.41 15.84
N GLU A 31 -1.60 23.27 16.12
CA GLU A 31 -3.01 22.92 15.99
C GLU A 31 -3.36 22.52 14.55
N PRO A 32 -4.45 21.74 14.35
CA PRO A 32 -4.91 21.35 13.02
C PRO A 32 -5.33 22.56 12.18
N SER A 33 -4.86 22.60 10.94
CA SER A 33 -5.33 23.58 9.96
C SER A 33 -6.06 22.87 8.83
N TYR A 34 -7.36 23.07 8.73
CA TYR A 34 -8.22 22.51 7.67
C TYR A 34 -8.32 23.50 6.51
N THR A 35 -8.23 23.00 5.29
CA THR A 35 -8.30 23.82 4.08
C THR A 35 -8.69 22.98 2.87
N THR A 36 -9.26 23.62 1.85
CA THR A 36 -9.51 23.03 0.52
C THR A 36 -8.37 23.32 -0.46
N ASP A 37 -7.34 24.08 -0.07
CA ASP A 37 -6.15 24.29 -0.89
C ASP A 37 -5.37 22.98 -1.00
N GLU A 38 -5.15 22.50 -2.23
CA GLU A 38 -4.45 21.26 -2.53
C GLU A 38 -2.92 21.44 -2.59
N TYR A 39 -2.41 22.67 -2.52
CA TYR A 39 -0.99 22.99 -2.63
C TYR A 39 -0.35 23.26 -1.27
N ILE A 40 0.76 22.60 -1.01
CA ILE A 40 1.59 22.83 0.18
C ILE A 40 2.82 23.65 -0.23
N PRO A 41 3.02 24.86 0.31
CA PRO A 41 4.24 25.61 0.05
C PRO A 41 5.44 24.93 0.69
N VAL A 42 6.40 24.50 -0.13
CA VAL A 42 7.62 23.85 0.32
C VAL A 42 8.83 24.63 -0.22
N HIS A 43 9.79 24.96 0.66
CA HIS A 43 11.00 25.67 0.26
C HIS A 43 11.84 24.81 -0.70
N MET A 44 12.42 25.41 -1.76
CA MET A 44 13.17 24.69 -2.79
C MET A 44 14.32 23.84 -2.25
N SER A 45 14.93 24.23 -1.11
CA SER A 45 15.98 23.47 -0.42
C SER A 45 15.48 22.60 0.71
N SER A 46 14.17 22.31 0.79
CA SER A 46 13.65 21.44 1.85
C SER A 46 14.16 20.01 1.73
N ALA A 47 14.30 19.35 2.86
CA ALA A 47 14.82 17.99 2.94
C ALA A 47 13.92 16.96 2.19
N CYS A 48 12.62 17.19 2.14
CA CYS A 48 11.71 16.30 1.40
C CYS A 48 11.94 16.38 -0.12
N LEU A 49 12.20 17.57 -0.67
CA LEU A 49 12.45 17.74 -2.12
C LEU A 49 13.84 17.26 -2.53
N ASN A 50 14.88 17.60 -1.76
CA ASN A 50 16.26 17.35 -2.16
C ASN A 50 16.76 15.97 -1.76
N TYR A 51 16.25 15.39 -0.68
CA TYR A 51 16.75 14.14 -0.09
C TYR A 51 15.68 13.08 0.10
N GLY A 52 14.46 13.29 -0.43
CA GLY A 52 13.37 12.34 -0.32
C GLY A 52 12.95 12.08 1.15
N LEU A 53 13.18 13.04 2.06
CA LEU A 53 12.89 12.86 3.48
C LEU A 53 11.38 12.95 3.73
N GLN A 54 10.67 11.88 3.36
CA GLN A 54 9.22 11.79 3.52
C GLN A 54 8.78 10.34 3.66
N ALA A 55 7.72 10.14 4.44
CA ALA A 55 6.99 8.87 4.58
C ALA A 55 5.52 9.11 4.30
N PHE A 56 4.82 8.08 3.82
CA PHE A 56 3.40 8.20 3.52
C PHE A 56 2.64 6.91 3.83
N GLU A 57 1.32 7.03 3.95
CA GLU A 57 0.43 5.89 4.08
C GLU A 57 -0.68 5.93 3.05
N GLY A 58 -1.36 4.80 2.89
CA GLY A 58 -2.54 4.69 2.06
C GLY A 58 -3.55 3.80 2.75
N ILE A 59 -4.63 4.42 3.21
CA ILE A 59 -5.72 3.79 3.95
C ILE A 59 -6.99 3.92 3.13
N LYS A 60 -7.89 2.96 3.20
CA LYS A 60 -9.19 3.05 2.54
C LYS A 60 -10.31 3.17 3.56
N ALA A 61 -11.23 4.07 3.27
CA ALA A 61 -12.52 4.16 3.95
C ALA A 61 -13.61 3.61 3.01
N PHE A 62 -14.45 2.72 3.53
CA PHE A 62 -15.48 2.02 2.78
C PHE A 62 -16.86 2.35 3.33
N ARG A 63 -17.81 2.63 2.45
CA ARG A 63 -19.23 2.63 2.82
C ARG A 63 -19.71 1.19 2.79
N GLY A 64 -20.10 0.68 3.96
CA GLY A 64 -20.54 -0.70 4.12
C GLY A 64 -21.96 -0.94 3.66
N VAL A 65 -22.34 -2.21 3.63
CA VAL A 65 -23.69 -2.69 3.27
C VAL A 65 -24.79 -2.11 4.19
N ASP A 66 -24.43 -1.72 5.41
CA ASP A 66 -25.29 -1.08 6.41
C ASP A 66 -25.28 0.46 6.32
N GLY A 67 -24.67 1.03 5.28
CA GLY A 67 -24.53 2.49 5.06
C GLY A 67 -23.45 3.17 5.91
N LYS A 68 -22.88 2.48 6.91
CA LYS A 68 -21.84 3.04 7.77
C LYS A 68 -20.51 3.13 7.05
N VAL A 69 -19.73 4.16 7.37
CA VAL A 69 -18.38 4.34 6.83
C VAL A 69 -17.35 3.77 7.80
N ARG A 70 -16.42 2.95 7.25
CA ARG A 70 -15.37 2.25 8.01
C ARG A 70 -14.00 2.61 7.45
N LEU A 71 -13.08 3.01 8.33
CA LEU A 71 -11.67 3.17 8.03
C LEU A 71 -10.93 1.87 8.40
N PHE A 72 -10.26 1.24 7.43
CA PHE A 72 -9.69 -0.09 7.62
C PHE A 72 -8.29 -0.05 8.22
N ARG A 73 -8.11 -0.65 9.42
CA ARG A 73 -6.84 -0.84 10.16
C ARG A 73 -5.99 0.42 10.37
N PRO A 74 -6.55 1.60 10.72
CA PRO A 74 -5.76 2.83 10.85
C PRO A 74 -4.65 2.72 11.90
N HIS A 75 -4.84 1.97 12.99
CA HIS A 75 -3.81 1.72 14.01
C HIS A 75 -2.58 1.00 13.45
N ALA A 76 -2.77 0.03 12.55
CA ALA A 76 -1.66 -0.66 11.91
C ALA A 76 -0.90 0.27 10.94
N HIS A 77 -1.62 1.14 10.22
CA HIS A 77 -1.03 2.17 9.38
C HIS A 77 -0.22 3.19 10.18
N TYR A 78 -0.73 3.63 11.34
CA TYR A 78 0.04 4.47 12.26
C TYR A 78 1.36 3.82 12.68
N LYS A 79 1.32 2.57 13.16
CA LYS A 79 2.52 1.85 13.61
C LYS A 79 3.57 1.74 12.50
N ARG A 80 3.13 1.48 11.28
CA ARG A 80 4.03 1.39 10.11
C ARG A 80 4.62 2.75 9.74
N MET A 81 3.82 3.81 9.72
CA MET A 81 4.32 5.17 9.47
C MET A 81 5.28 5.64 10.56
N ALA A 82 5.00 5.33 11.83
CA ALA A 82 5.89 5.64 12.95
C ALA A 82 7.26 4.93 12.83
N ALA A 83 7.27 3.69 12.35
CA ALA A 83 8.52 2.99 12.04
C ALA A 83 9.32 3.71 10.93
N GLY A 84 8.64 4.17 9.87
CA GLY A 84 9.24 4.99 8.81
C GLY A 84 9.78 6.32 9.33
N ALA A 85 8.99 7.03 10.11
CA ALA A 85 9.41 8.30 10.73
C ALA A 85 10.66 8.12 11.59
N ARG A 86 10.72 7.06 12.42
CA ARG A 86 11.89 6.73 13.22
C ARG A 86 13.12 6.48 12.35
N LYS A 87 12.99 5.72 11.27
CA LYS A 87 14.09 5.39 10.35
C LYS A 87 14.62 6.63 9.62
N LEU A 88 13.73 7.57 9.29
CA LEU A 88 14.07 8.85 8.67
C LEU A 88 14.45 9.94 9.66
N CYS A 89 14.44 9.66 10.97
CA CYS A 89 14.66 10.66 12.03
C CYS A 89 13.70 11.86 11.95
N LEU A 90 12.46 11.64 11.46
CA LEU A 90 11.41 12.65 11.44
C LEU A 90 10.60 12.63 12.74
N PRO A 91 10.17 13.80 13.26
CA PRO A 91 9.17 13.83 14.34
C PRO A 91 7.87 13.21 13.86
N MET A 92 7.25 12.35 14.68
CA MET A 92 5.98 11.71 14.36
C MET A 92 4.88 12.27 15.27
N VAL A 93 3.68 12.44 14.72
CA VAL A 93 2.46 12.75 15.49
C VAL A 93 2.12 11.59 16.44
N SER A 94 1.33 11.85 17.48
CA SER A 94 0.82 10.78 18.34
C SER A 94 -0.14 9.86 17.58
N GLU A 95 -0.35 8.64 18.10
CA GLU A 95 -1.31 7.70 17.51
C GLU A 95 -2.72 8.31 17.47
N GLN A 96 -3.14 8.93 18.56
CA GLN A 96 -4.44 9.58 18.64
C GLN A 96 -4.58 10.67 17.56
N MET A 97 -3.58 11.57 17.43
CA MET A 97 -3.59 12.63 16.43
C MET A 97 -3.65 12.08 14.99
N PHE A 98 -2.94 10.98 14.72
CA PHE A 98 -2.99 10.32 13.41
C PHE A 98 -4.38 9.75 13.11
N ILE A 99 -4.97 9.02 14.07
CA ILE A 99 -6.29 8.40 13.90
C ILE A 99 -7.36 9.48 13.76
N ASP A 100 -7.37 10.47 14.64
CA ASP A 100 -8.34 11.59 14.60
C ASP A 100 -8.25 12.33 13.27
N SER A 101 -7.04 12.63 12.79
CA SER A 101 -6.85 13.27 11.49
C SER A 101 -7.44 12.46 10.33
N CYS A 102 -7.22 11.13 10.33
CA CYS A 102 -7.78 10.26 9.30
C CYS A 102 -9.30 10.18 9.37
N VAL A 103 -9.86 10.04 10.57
CA VAL A 103 -11.33 9.99 10.80
C VAL A 103 -11.98 11.32 10.43
N ASP A 104 -11.40 12.44 10.87
CA ASP A 104 -11.94 13.78 10.59
C ASP A 104 -11.92 14.10 9.09
N ILE A 105 -10.87 13.72 8.37
CA ILE A 105 -10.82 13.94 6.92
C ILE A 105 -11.86 13.10 6.20
N VAL A 106 -12.12 11.87 6.62
CA VAL A 106 -13.23 11.08 6.05
C VAL A 106 -14.58 11.72 6.37
N ARG A 107 -14.80 12.17 7.62
CA ARG A 107 -16.05 12.81 8.06
C ARG A 107 -16.32 14.12 7.31
N ARG A 108 -15.31 14.98 7.15
CA ARG A 108 -15.41 16.26 6.41
C ARG A 108 -15.61 16.08 4.91
N ASN A 109 -15.22 14.94 4.39
CA ASN A 109 -15.35 14.55 2.99
C ASN A 109 -16.35 13.39 2.79
N ILE A 110 -17.36 13.29 3.65
CA ILE A 110 -18.30 12.16 3.69
C ILE A 110 -19.10 12.00 2.39
N ASP A 111 -19.34 13.10 1.68
CA ASP A 111 -20.04 13.13 0.39
C ASP A 111 -19.20 12.56 -0.74
N PHE A 112 -17.89 12.45 -0.54
CA PHE A 112 -16.94 11.85 -1.46
C PHE A 112 -16.61 10.38 -1.14
N VAL A 113 -17.21 9.83 -0.08
CA VAL A 113 -17.15 8.38 0.18
C VAL A 113 -18.09 7.68 -0.80
N PRO A 114 -17.56 6.88 -1.75
CA PRO A 114 -18.38 6.26 -2.78
C PRO A 114 -19.50 5.39 -2.19
N PRO A 115 -20.64 5.26 -2.89
CA PRO A 115 -21.70 4.35 -2.48
C PRO A 115 -21.23 2.90 -2.52
N TYR A 116 -21.86 2.06 -1.69
CA TYR A 116 -21.51 0.63 -1.57
C TYR A 116 -21.51 -0.10 -2.90
N GLU A 117 -22.49 0.18 -3.76
CA GLU A 117 -22.71 -0.48 -5.04
C GLU A 117 -21.59 -0.23 -6.06
N SER A 118 -20.87 0.88 -5.91
CA SER A 118 -19.77 1.26 -6.82
C SER A 118 -18.52 0.41 -6.68
N ARG A 119 -18.37 -0.34 -5.56
CA ARG A 119 -17.16 -1.07 -5.18
C ARG A 119 -15.90 -0.19 -5.08
N ALA A 120 -16.09 1.13 -5.08
CA ALA A 120 -15.05 2.12 -4.92
C ALA A 120 -14.81 2.42 -3.44
N ALA A 121 -13.81 3.23 -3.13
CA ALA A 121 -13.47 3.60 -1.75
C ALA A 121 -12.96 5.04 -1.71
N LEU A 122 -13.03 5.68 -0.53
CA LEU A 122 -12.30 6.91 -0.30
C LEU A 122 -10.87 6.55 0.14
N TYR A 123 -9.88 6.95 -0.63
CA TYR A 123 -8.47 6.72 -0.35
C TYR A 123 -7.92 7.86 0.50
N VAL A 124 -7.53 7.56 1.71
CA VAL A 124 -6.97 8.51 2.68
C VAL A 124 -5.44 8.44 2.64
N ARG A 125 -4.79 9.57 2.43
CA ARG A 125 -3.35 9.69 2.25
C ARG A 125 -2.70 10.56 3.34
N PRO A 126 -2.24 9.97 4.46
CA PRO A 126 -1.32 10.62 5.38
C PRO A 126 0.07 10.77 4.74
N VAL A 127 0.68 11.95 4.87
CA VAL A 127 2.04 12.25 4.40
C VAL A 127 2.79 12.98 5.51
N LEU A 128 3.98 12.48 5.85
CA LEU A 128 4.93 13.11 6.78
C LEU A 128 6.18 13.51 5.99
N PHE A 129 6.62 14.75 6.09
CA PHE A 129 7.72 15.26 5.27
C PHE A 129 8.56 16.31 5.98
N GLY A 130 9.89 16.30 5.72
CA GLY A 130 10.83 17.27 6.27
C GLY A 130 10.72 18.62 5.56
N THR A 131 10.42 19.68 6.31
CA THR A 131 10.19 21.03 5.78
C THR A 131 11.41 21.94 5.88
N LYS A 132 12.41 21.59 6.73
CA LYS A 132 13.60 22.42 6.96
C LYS A 132 14.35 22.72 5.68
N PRO A 133 14.58 24.01 5.35
CA PRO A 133 15.56 24.39 4.33
C PRO A 133 16.97 23.97 4.73
N CYS A 134 17.66 23.20 3.88
CA CYS A 134 18.98 22.66 4.20
C CYS A 134 19.77 22.27 2.95
N LEU A 135 21.10 22.20 3.09
CA LEU A 135 22.01 21.66 2.08
C LEU A 135 22.82 20.46 2.61
N THR A 136 22.66 20.13 3.88
CA THR A 136 23.37 19.01 4.52
C THR A 136 22.38 17.90 4.87
N VAL A 137 22.84 16.65 4.77
CA VAL A 137 22.03 15.48 5.17
C VAL A 137 22.21 15.23 6.65
N GLN A 138 21.19 15.54 7.43
CA GLN A 138 21.15 15.32 8.89
C GLN A 138 19.70 15.22 9.39
N ALA A 139 19.52 14.78 10.63
CA ALA A 139 18.23 14.76 11.29
C ALA A 139 17.76 16.19 11.60
N TYR A 140 16.75 16.67 10.90
CA TYR A 140 16.12 17.97 11.13
C TYR A 140 14.83 17.82 11.92
N LYS A 141 14.58 18.78 12.83
CA LYS A 141 13.39 18.80 13.70
C LYS A 141 12.34 19.81 13.21
N GLU A 142 12.14 19.89 11.90
CA GLU A 142 11.03 20.63 11.31
C GLU A 142 10.37 19.72 10.29
N ALA A 143 9.07 19.49 10.43
CA ALA A 143 8.31 18.59 9.58
C ALA A 143 6.88 19.12 9.37
N GLY A 144 6.28 18.67 8.28
CA GLY A 144 4.86 18.77 8.03
C GLY A 144 4.21 17.40 8.08
N PHE A 145 3.01 17.33 8.61
CA PHE A 145 2.11 16.19 8.51
C PHE A 145 0.82 16.66 7.89
N CYS A 146 0.38 16.01 6.82
CA CYS A 146 -0.90 16.30 6.20
C CYS A 146 -1.68 15.03 5.91
N VAL A 147 -3.00 15.13 5.93
CA VAL A 147 -3.91 14.07 5.51
C VAL A 147 -4.89 14.64 4.50
N PHE A 148 -4.99 14.02 3.35
CA PHE A 148 -6.00 14.31 2.34
C PHE A 148 -6.68 13.03 1.88
N ALA A 149 -7.82 13.16 1.18
CA ALA A 149 -8.56 12.03 0.67
C ALA A 149 -9.01 12.27 -0.77
N THR A 150 -9.11 11.18 -1.54
CA THR A 150 -9.61 11.18 -2.91
C THR A 150 -10.43 9.91 -3.14
N PRO A 151 -11.58 9.97 -3.81
CA PRO A 151 -12.28 8.76 -4.20
C PRO A 151 -11.50 8.01 -5.27
N VAL A 152 -11.41 6.70 -5.11
CA VAL A 152 -10.75 5.82 -6.07
C VAL A 152 -11.70 4.70 -6.48
N GLY A 153 -11.72 4.36 -7.76
CA GLY A 153 -12.43 3.21 -8.27
C GLY A 153 -11.78 1.89 -7.87
N PRO A 154 -12.40 0.76 -8.21
CA PRO A 154 -11.78 -0.53 -8.06
C PRO A 154 -10.50 -0.59 -8.91
N TYR A 155 -9.46 -1.23 -8.38
CA TYR A 155 -8.19 -1.38 -9.11
C TYR A 155 -8.38 -2.12 -10.44
N PHE A 156 -9.22 -3.14 -10.44
CA PHE A 156 -9.70 -3.85 -11.62
C PHE A 156 -11.17 -3.50 -11.86
N LYS A 157 -11.48 -2.75 -12.91
CA LYS A 157 -12.86 -2.36 -13.24
C LYS A 157 -13.75 -3.55 -13.57
N GLU A 158 -13.19 -4.55 -14.24
CA GLU A 158 -13.90 -5.77 -14.67
C GLU A 158 -13.91 -6.88 -13.59
N GLY A 159 -13.38 -6.59 -12.39
CA GLY A 159 -13.16 -7.55 -11.32
C GLY A 159 -11.74 -8.12 -11.32
N ILE A 160 -11.43 -8.88 -10.26
CA ILE A 160 -10.10 -9.48 -10.09
C ILE A 160 -9.80 -10.44 -11.27
N HIS A 161 -8.65 -10.22 -11.91
CA HIS A 161 -8.14 -11.05 -12.99
C HIS A 161 -6.60 -11.15 -12.94
N PRO A 162 -6.03 -12.22 -13.51
CA PRO A 162 -4.58 -12.39 -13.53
C PRO A 162 -3.86 -11.36 -14.39
N ILE A 163 -2.64 -11.04 -13.98
CA ILE A 163 -1.69 -10.23 -14.77
C ILE A 163 -0.38 -10.98 -14.96
N ASP A 164 0.41 -10.55 -15.95
CA ASP A 164 1.73 -11.12 -16.22
C ASP A 164 2.82 -10.28 -15.56
N ALA A 165 3.81 -10.99 -14.99
CA ALA A 165 4.97 -10.41 -14.36
C ALA A 165 6.28 -10.85 -15.03
N ILE A 166 7.32 -10.03 -14.89
CA ILE A 166 8.68 -10.34 -15.31
C ILE A 166 9.62 -10.31 -14.12
N ILE A 167 10.52 -11.29 -14.01
CA ILE A 167 11.57 -11.31 -12.98
C ILE A 167 12.64 -10.29 -13.33
N ASN A 168 13.01 -9.44 -12.38
CA ASN A 168 14.10 -8.47 -12.52
C ASN A 168 15.23 -8.78 -11.52
N ARG A 169 16.43 -9.02 -12.05
CA ARG A 169 17.68 -9.20 -11.28
C ARG A 169 18.70 -8.08 -11.52
N ASN A 170 18.38 -7.13 -12.42
CA ASN A 170 19.31 -6.10 -12.86
C ASN A 170 19.16 -4.78 -12.09
N GLN A 171 18.06 -4.60 -11.37
CA GLN A 171 17.77 -3.41 -10.62
C GLN A 171 17.15 -3.79 -9.28
N ASP A 172 17.74 -3.27 -8.21
CA ASP A 172 17.25 -3.50 -6.85
C ASP A 172 16.15 -2.51 -6.48
N ARG A 173 15.08 -3.01 -5.87
CA ARG A 173 14.02 -2.15 -5.31
C ARG A 173 14.54 -1.34 -4.11
N SER A 174 15.40 -1.95 -3.29
CA SER A 174 16.00 -1.33 -2.11
C SER A 174 17.28 -2.05 -1.70
N ALA A 175 18.21 -1.31 -1.09
CA ALA A 175 19.40 -1.90 -0.51
C ALA A 175 19.07 -2.83 0.68
N PRO A 176 19.86 -3.87 0.95
CA PRO A 176 19.79 -4.66 2.16
C PRO A 176 19.94 -3.76 3.39
N LEU A 177 19.08 -3.92 4.41
CA LEU A 177 19.06 -3.08 5.61
C LEU A 177 18.89 -1.57 5.34
N GLY A 178 18.49 -1.20 4.12
CA GLY A 178 18.15 0.16 3.72
C GLY A 178 16.76 0.57 4.17
N THR A 179 15.97 1.15 3.27
CA THR A 179 14.61 1.65 3.55
C THR A 179 13.48 0.76 3.04
N GLY A 180 13.79 -0.46 2.56
CA GLY A 180 12.81 -1.37 1.97
C GLY A 180 11.66 -1.73 2.92
N ASP A 181 11.93 -1.84 4.21
CA ASP A 181 10.97 -2.18 5.26
C ASP A 181 10.06 -1.02 5.72
N VAL A 182 10.24 0.18 5.16
CA VAL A 182 9.42 1.37 5.49
C VAL A 182 8.81 2.00 4.24
N LYS A 183 7.69 2.71 4.42
CA LYS A 183 6.93 3.29 3.31
C LYS A 183 7.38 4.71 3.00
N VAL A 184 8.46 4.81 2.21
CA VAL A 184 9.15 6.07 1.87
C VAL A 184 9.26 6.24 0.36
N GLY A 185 9.23 7.47 -0.14
CA GLY A 185 9.20 7.77 -1.57
C GLY A 185 10.40 7.26 -2.35
N GLY A 186 11.58 7.19 -1.72
CA GLY A 186 12.80 6.70 -2.36
C GLY A 186 12.69 5.26 -2.88
N ASN A 187 11.96 4.37 -2.17
CA ASN A 187 11.74 2.99 -2.62
C ASN A 187 10.89 2.91 -3.88
N TYR A 188 10.00 3.88 -4.08
CA TYR A 188 9.15 3.96 -5.29
C TYR A 188 9.91 4.61 -6.45
N ALA A 189 10.70 5.64 -6.17
CA ALA A 189 11.53 6.26 -7.19
C ALA A 189 12.56 5.29 -7.78
N SER A 190 13.17 4.43 -6.98
CA SER A 190 14.14 3.42 -7.44
C SER A 190 13.53 2.35 -8.36
N SER A 191 12.22 2.12 -8.30
CA SER A 191 11.54 1.13 -9.13
C SER A 191 11.04 1.66 -10.49
N MET A 192 11.16 2.97 -10.75
CA MET A 192 10.55 3.58 -11.95
C MET A 192 11.10 3.00 -13.25
N LEU A 193 12.42 2.81 -13.36
CA LEU A 193 13.04 2.31 -14.59
C LEU A 193 12.60 0.86 -14.86
N SER A 194 12.71 -0.01 -13.87
CA SER A 194 12.32 -1.42 -14.04
C SER A 194 10.82 -1.59 -14.35
N CYS A 195 9.97 -0.75 -13.76
CA CYS A 195 8.54 -0.76 -14.08
C CYS A 195 8.27 -0.30 -15.52
N GLN A 196 8.99 0.73 -16.01
CA GLN A 196 8.84 1.20 -17.39
C GLN A 196 9.34 0.16 -18.38
N GLU A 197 10.52 -0.44 -18.15
CA GLU A 197 11.06 -1.50 -19.00
C GLU A 197 10.13 -2.73 -19.08
N ALA A 198 9.57 -3.14 -17.94
CA ALA A 198 8.58 -4.23 -17.91
C ALA A 198 7.33 -3.88 -18.73
N HIS A 199 6.81 -2.65 -18.56
CA HIS A 199 5.66 -2.16 -19.30
C HIS A 199 5.91 -2.13 -20.81
N ASP A 200 7.08 -1.66 -21.25
CA ASP A 200 7.48 -1.60 -22.66
C ASP A 200 7.56 -2.99 -23.29
N LEU A 201 7.87 -4.03 -22.48
CA LEU A 201 7.85 -5.43 -22.86
C LEU A 201 6.46 -6.09 -22.75
N GLY A 202 5.43 -5.36 -22.29
CA GLY A 202 4.04 -5.83 -22.18
C GLY A 202 3.67 -6.43 -20.84
N TYR A 203 4.59 -6.50 -19.87
CA TYR A 203 4.30 -7.01 -18.52
C TYR A 203 3.69 -5.92 -17.63
N LYS A 204 2.80 -6.33 -16.71
CA LYS A 204 2.10 -5.41 -15.79
C LYS A 204 2.75 -5.30 -14.42
N ALA A 205 3.67 -6.21 -14.08
CA ALA A 205 4.37 -6.21 -12.80
C ALA A 205 5.82 -6.68 -12.95
N VAL A 206 6.65 -6.23 -12.01
CA VAL A 206 8.04 -6.67 -11.85
C VAL A 206 8.14 -7.52 -10.60
N LEU A 207 8.60 -8.75 -10.70
CA LEU A 207 8.96 -9.58 -9.56
C LEU A 207 10.41 -9.31 -9.19
N TYR A 208 10.60 -8.63 -8.05
CA TYR A 208 11.93 -8.29 -7.53
C TYR A 208 12.53 -9.42 -6.72
N THR A 209 13.83 -9.56 -6.84
CA THR A 209 14.64 -10.43 -6.00
C THR A 209 15.38 -9.64 -4.94
N GLU A 210 15.88 -10.34 -3.91
CA GLU A 210 16.75 -9.71 -2.92
C GLU A 210 18.09 -9.29 -3.58
N SER A 211 18.67 -8.20 -3.08
CA SER A 211 19.75 -7.46 -3.73
C SER A 211 21.17 -7.98 -3.46
N VAL A 212 21.33 -9.17 -2.85
CA VAL A 212 22.66 -9.74 -2.54
C VAL A 212 23.01 -10.88 -3.49
N TYR A 213 22.10 -11.84 -3.63
CA TYR A 213 22.32 -13.05 -4.42
C TYR A 213 21.40 -13.15 -5.64
N HIS A 214 20.32 -12.33 -5.67
CA HIS A 214 19.25 -12.36 -6.69
C HIS A 214 18.60 -13.73 -6.87
N LYS A 215 18.48 -14.49 -5.76
CA LYS A 215 17.95 -15.85 -5.73
C LYS A 215 16.60 -15.98 -5.03
N TYR A 216 16.29 -15.04 -4.13
CA TYR A 216 15.09 -15.10 -3.32
C TYR A 216 14.12 -13.98 -3.71
N ILE A 217 12.84 -14.31 -3.74
CA ILE A 217 11.77 -13.36 -4.06
C ILE A 217 11.60 -12.37 -2.91
N GLU A 218 11.41 -11.09 -3.25
CA GLU A 218 11.03 -10.05 -2.27
C GLU A 218 9.62 -9.53 -2.51
N GLU A 219 9.43 -8.67 -3.50
CA GLU A 219 8.14 -8.03 -3.75
C GLU A 219 7.76 -8.09 -5.22
N CYS A 220 6.47 -7.96 -5.51
CA CYS A 220 5.94 -7.85 -6.86
C CYS A 220 5.46 -6.41 -7.09
N GLY A 221 6.23 -5.61 -7.82
CA GLY A 221 6.00 -4.19 -7.96
C GLY A 221 6.03 -3.46 -6.61
N ALA A 222 4.94 -2.77 -6.30
CA ALA A 222 4.73 -2.07 -5.03
C ALA A 222 3.89 -2.90 -4.01
N ALA A 223 3.80 -4.22 -4.19
CA ALA A 223 2.96 -5.14 -3.44
C ALA A 223 3.76 -6.35 -2.95
N ASN A 224 3.33 -6.98 -1.84
CA ASN A 224 3.98 -8.19 -1.36
C ASN A 224 3.61 -9.40 -2.24
N PHE A 225 4.56 -10.26 -2.52
CA PHE A 225 4.32 -11.55 -3.18
C PHE A 225 3.65 -12.53 -2.21
N ILE A 226 2.72 -13.33 -2.73
CA ILE A 226 2.04 -14.42 -2.03
C ILE A 226 1.92 -15.64 -2.92
N ALA A 227 1.98 -16.83 -2.34
CA ALA A 227 1.79 -18.09 -3.05
C ALA A 227 0.98 -19.08 -2.21
N ILE A 228 0.31 -19.99 -2.90
CA ILE A 228 -0.46 -21.10 -2.32
C ILE A 228 0.14 -22.43 -2.77
N LYS A 229 0.32 -23.34 -1.82
CA LYS A 229 0.80 -24.70 -2.06
C LYS A 229 0.41 -25.64 -0.93
N ASP A 230 -0.15 -26.80 -1.22
CA ASP A 230 -0.43 -27.87 -0.26
C ASP A 230 -1.18 -27.38 1.01
N GLY A 231 -2.20 -26.51 0.83
CA GLY A 231 -2.95 -25.92 1.95
C GLY A 231 -2.15 -24.91 2.78
N LYS A 232 -1.09 -24.35 2.23
CA LYS A 232 -0.26 -23.33 2.85
C LYS A 232 -0.42 -21.99 2.15
N TYR A 233 -0.43 -20.92 2.94
CA TYR A 233 -0.26 -19.54 2.50
C TYR A 233 1.21 -19.15 2.75
N ILE A 234 1.95 -18.88 1.69
CA ILE A 234 3.39 -18.65 1.73
C ILE A 234 3.67 -17.22 1.27
N THR A 235 4.52 -16.50 2.01
CA THR A 235 4.93 -15.14 1.64
C THR A 235 6.40 -14.91 2.01
N PRO A 236 7.15 -14.13 1.21
CA PRO A 236 8.56 -13.89 1.48
C PRO A 236 8.79 -13.17 2.82
N GLN A 237 9.92 -13.48 3.46
CA GLN A 237 10.45 -12.77 4.61
C GLN A 237 11.87 -12.29 4.33
N SER A 238 12.07 -10.97 4.39
CA SER A 238 13.36 -10.31 4.24
C SER A 238 13.34 -8.99 5.01
N PRO A 239 14.49 -8.48 5.46
CA PRO A 239 14.57 -7.17 6.10
C PRO A 239 14.31 -5.99 5.15
N SER A 240 14.19 -6.25 3.84
CA SER A 240 13.95 -5.24 2.80
C SER A 240 12.51 -5.19 2.31
N ILE A 241 11.64 -6.09 2.80
CA ILE A 241 10.22 -6.14 2.42
C ILE A 241 9.39 -5.22 3.31
N LEU A 242 8.53 -4.41 2.69
CA LEU A 242 7.57 -3.60 3.42
C LEU A 242 6.56 -4.50 4.17
N PRO A 243 6.37 -4.33 5.50
CA PRO A 243 5.34 -5.04 6.24
C PRO A 243 3.94 -4.62 5.77
N SER A 244 3.39 -5.35 4.80
CA SER A 244 2.09 -5.04 4.21
C SER A 244 0.96 -5.32 5.21
N ILE A 245 0.08 -4.33 5.39
CA ILE A 245 -1.10 -4.47 6.24
C ILE A 245 -2.12 -5.40 5.58
N THR A 246 -2.24 -5.35 4.26
CA THR A 246 -3.08 -6.29 3.50
C THR A 246 -2.58 -7.72 3.65
N ASN A 247 -1.27 -7.96 3.46
CA ASN A 247 -0.69 -9.29 3.65
C ASN A 247 -0.89 -9.80 5.10
N ALA A 248 -0.70 -8.93 6.10
CA ALA A 248 -0.96 -9.29 7.49
C ALA A 248 -2.45 -9.65 7.74
N SER A 249 -3.38 -8.99 7.06
CA SER A 249 -4.80 -9.34 7.12
C SER A 249 -5.10 -10.66 6.41
N LEU A 250 -4.54 -10.87 5.22
CA LEU A 250 -4.75 -12.10 4.44
C LEU A 250 -4.16 -13.33 5.15
N ARG A 251 -2.99 -13.19 5.78
CA ARG A 251 -2.40 -14.26 6.62
C ARG A 251 -3.31 -14.66 7.76
N GLN A 252 -3.86 -13.69 8.48
CA GLN A 252 -4.80 -13.97 9.56
C GLN A 252 -6.08 -14.65 9.05
N ILE A 253 -6.63 -14.18 7.93
CA ILE A 253 -7.79 -14.82 7.30
C ILE A 253 -7.45 -16.25 6.85
N ALA A 254 -6.27 -16.48 6.30
CA ALA A 254 -5.81 -17.80 5.91
C ALA A 254 -5.70 -18.74 7.12
N GLU A 255 -5.14 -18.28 8.25
CA GLU A 255 -5.11 -19.02 9.50
C GLU A 255 -6.52 -19.33 10.01
N ASP A 256 -7.43 -18.36 10.01
CA ASP A 256 -8.83 -18.54 10.40
C ASP A 256 -9.56 -19.59 9.54
N LYS A 257 -9.12 -19.78 8.29
CA LYS A 257 -9.62 -20.80 7.35
C LYS A 257 -8.88 -22.13 7.43
N GLY A 258 -7.88 -22.26 8.31
CA GLY A 258 -7.12 -23.49 8.54
C GLY A 258 -5.90 -23.69 7.63
N PHE A 259 -5.48 -22.68 6.88
CA PHE A 259 -4.21 -22.73 6.15
C PHE A 259 -3.04 -22.62 7.12
N VAL A 260 -1.95 -23.31 6.80
CA VAL A 260 -0.65 -23.08 7.45
C VAL A 260 0.00 -21.86 6.83
N VAL A 261 0.31 -20.85 7.65
CA VAL A 261 0.99 -19.63 7.17
C VAL A 261 2.50 -19.77 7.32
N GLU A 262 3.22 -19.65 6.21
CA GLU A 262 4.68 -19.65 6.18
C GLU A 262 5.23 -18.27 5.76
N GLN A 263 6.06 -17.68 6.61
CA GLN A 263 6.88 -16.52 6.28
C GLN A 263 8.34 -16.96 6.27
N ARG A 264 8.95 -17.01 5.10
CA ARG A 264 10.32 -17.49 4.91
C ARG A 264 10.92 -16.94 3.63
N PRO A 265 12.25 -17.00 3.43
CA PRO A 265 12.82 -16.82 2.11
C PRO A 265 12.20 -17.80 1.12
N ILE A 266 11.88 -17.33 -0.08
CA ILE A 266 11.33 -18.14 -1.19
C ILE A 266 12.33 -18.06 -2.33
N ALA A 267 12.92 -19.20 -2.69
CA ALA A 267 13.85 -19.24 -3.80
C ALA A 267 13.11 -19.20 -5.15
N LEU A 268 13.73 -18.61 -6.18
CA LEU A 268 13.13 -18.51 -7.52
C LEU A 268 12.81 -19.87 -8.13
N ASP A 269 13.59 -20.89 -7.81
CA ASP A 269 13.37 -22.26 -8.29
C ASP A 269 12.15 -22.96 -7.67
N GLU A 270 11.59 -22.38 -6.59
CA GLU A 270 10.31 -22.84 -6.04
C GLU A 270 9.10 -22.38 -6.86
N LEU A 271 9.23 -21.31 -7.68
CA LEU A 271 8.11 -20.75 -8.46
C LEU A 271 7.29 -21.82 -9.22
N PRO A 272 7.90 -22.78 -9.95
CA PRO A 272 7.12 -23.77 -10.69
C PRO A 272 6.35 -24.75 -9.81
N THR A 273 6.56 -24.73 -8.50
CA THR A 273 5.93 -25.67 -7.55
C THR A 273 4.68 -25.13 -6.90
N PHE A 274 4.37 -23.83 -7.06
CA PHE A 274 3.19 -23.22 -6.46
C PHE A 274 1.93 -23.47 -7.31
N GLU A 275 0.80 -23.59 -6.63
CA GLU A 275 -0.52 -23.81 -7.23
C GLU A 275 -1.14 -22.50 -7.69
N GLU A 276 -1.01 -21.45 -6.86
CA GLU A 276 -1.47 -20.10 -7.15
C GLU A 276 -0.41 -19.08 -6.69
N CYS A 277 -0.22 -18.02 -7.46
CA CYS A 277 0.65 -16.90 -7.09
C CYS A 277 -0.09 -15.57 -7.24
N GLY A 278 0.29 -14.60 -6.43
CA GLY A 278 -0.28 -13.27 -6.50
C GLY A 278 0.57 -12.22 -5.80
N ALA A 279 0.14 -10.98 -5.95
CA ALA A 279 0.65 -9.84 -5.22
C ALA A 279 -0.47 -9.22 -4.37
N CYS A 280 -0.17 -8.69 -3.18
CA CYS A 280 -1.19 -8.12 -2.32
C CYS A 280 -0.82 -6.74 -1.78
N GLY A 281 -1.80 -5.84 -1.75
CA GLY A 281 -1.63 -4.47 -1.26
C GLY A 281 -2.96 -3.71 -1.14
N THR A 282 -2.94 -2.54 -0.52
CA THR A 282 -4.14 -1.73 -0.26
C THR A 282 -4.92 -1.36 -1.54
N GLY A 283 -4.21 -1.18 -2.67
CA GLY A 283 -4.84 -0.80 -3.94
C GLY A 283 -5.81 -1.85 -4.46
N ALA A 284 -5.28 -3.06 -4.72
CA ALA A 284 -5.99 -4.15 -5.38
C ALA A 284 -6.49 -5.25 -4.43
N ILE A 285 -6.08 -5.25 -3.15
CA ILE A 285 -6.20 -6.36 -2.21
C ILE A 285 -5.32 -7.52 -2.65
N ILE A 286 -5.72 -8.26 -3.68
CA ILE A 286 -4.94 -9.30 -4.35
C ILE A 286 -4.94 -9.03 -5.85
N THR A 287 -3.78 -9.19 -6.47
CA THR A 287 -3.56 -9.25 -7.91
C THR A 287 -3.00 -10.61 -8.23
N PRO A 288 -3.76 -11.53 -8.82
CA PRO A 288 -3.26 -12.84 -9.22
C PRO A 288 -2.19 -12.71 -10.31
N LEU A 289 -1.23 -13.61 -10.33
CA LEU A 289 -0.22 -13.71 -11.39
C LEU A 289 -0.58 -14.88 -12.31
N GLY A 290 -0.86 -14.58 -13.59
CA GLY A 290 -1.16 -15.57 -14.61
C GLY A 290 0.12 -16.22 -15.13
N ASN A 291 1.09 -15.39 -15.50
CA ASN A 291 2.39 -15.82 -15.98
C ASN A 291 3.51 -15.06 -15.27
N ILE A 292 4.63 -15.75 -15.05
CA ILE A 292 5.89 -15.14 -14.62
C ILE A 292 6.98 -15.51 -15.64
N PHE A 293 7.51 -14.52 -16.33
CA PHE A 293 8.58 -14.68 -17.29
C PHE A 293 9.95 -14.46 -16.64
N ASP A 294 10.87 -15.34 -16.87
CA ASP A 294 12.27 -15.22 -16.46
C ASP A 294 13.15 -14.90 -17.68
N PRO A 295 13.64 -13.65 -17.81
CA PRO A 295 14.46 -13.26 -18.95
C PRO A 295 15.86 -13.91 -18.96
N GLU A 296 16.35 -14.45 -17.83
CA GLU A 296 17.65 -15.11 -17.76
C GLU A 296 17.59 -16.51 -18.36
N THR A 297 16.52 -17.25 -18.08
CA THR A 297 16.33 -18.62 -18.63
C THR A 297 15.54 -18.62 -19.93
N GLY A 298 14.77 -17.57 -20.22
CA GLY A 298 13.82 -17.50 -21.32
C GLY A 298 12.52 -18.29 -21.07
N GLU A 299 12.33 -18.79 -19.86
CA GLU A 299 11.16 -19.60 -19.50
C GLU A 299 10.00 -18.74 -19.00
N THR A 300 8.79 -19.19 -19.26
CA THR A 300 7.57 -18.65 -18.70
C THR A 300 6.90 -19.70 -17.83
N ILE A 301 6.67 -19.36 -16.58
CA ILE A 301 5.89 -20.18 -15.64
C ILE A 301 4.45 -19.75 -15.74
N HIS A 302 3.56 -20.65 -16.14
CA HIS A 302 2.12 -20.41 -16.24
C HIS A 302 1.42 -20.96 -15.00
N TYR A 303 0.54 -20.15 -14.40
CA TYR A 303 -0.29 -20.53 -13.24
C TYR A 303 -1.78 -20.62 -13.59
N CYS A 304 -2.31 -19.61 -14.26
CA CYS A 304 -3.76 -19.54 -14.51
C CYS A 304 -4.12 -18.51 -15.58
N ASP A 305 -5.23 -18.77 -16.29
CA ASP A 305 -5.90 -17.80 -17.16
C ASP A 305 -7.02 -17.05 -16.40
N GLU A 306 -7.52 -17.64 -15.30
CA GLU A 306 -8.50 -17.05 -14.40
C GLU A 306 -7.98 -17.11 -12.96
N THR A 307 -8.51 -16.23 -12.10
CA THR A 307 -8.09 -16.19 -10.67
C THR A 307 -8.33 -17.52 -9.99
N GLY A 308 -7.28 -18.08 -9.39
CA GLY A 308 -7.37 -19.32 -8.64
C GLY A 308 -8.34 -19.25 -7.46
N PRO A 309 -8.94 -20.37 -7.06
CA PRO A 309 -10.04 -20.41 -6.09
C PRO A 309 -9.61 -19.94 -4.69
N VAL A 310 -8.37 -20.18 -4.27
CA VAL A 310 -7.90 -19.80 -2.93
C VAL A 310 -7.67 -18.30 -2.86
N LEU A 311 -6.97 -17.71 -3.84
CA LEU A 311 -6.76 -16.26 -3.89
C LEU A 311 -8.08 -15.51 -4.02
N LEU A 312 -9.03 -16.05 -4.78
CA LEU A 312 -10.36 -15.47 -4.93
C LEU A 312 -11.14 -15.48 -3.63
N ASP A 313 -11.12 -16.59 -2.90
CA ASP A 313 -11.78 -16.73 -1.60
C ASP A 313 -11.17 -15.79 -0.54
N LEU A 314 -9.86 -15.69 -0.48
CA LEU A 314 -9.16 -14.75 0.41
C LEU A 314 -9.48 -13.28 0.06
N TYR A 315 -9.54 -12.95 -1.23
CA TYR A 315 -9.92 -11.62 -1.71
C TYR A 315 -11.32 -11.24 -1.25
N HIS A 316 -12.31 -12.11 -1.45
CA HIS A 316 -13.68 -11.86 -1.03
C HIS A 316 -13.81 -11.81 0.49
N SER A 317 -13.13 -12.68 1.22
CA SER A 317 -13.15 -12.68 2.69
C SER A 317 -12.66 -11.36 3.28
N LEU A 318 -11.58 -10.78 2.73
CA LEU A 318 -11.10 -9.49 3.19
C LEU A 318 -12.07 -8.36 2.82
N GLN A 319 -12.64 -8.38 1.61
CA GLN A 319 -13.66 -7.41 1.22
C GLN A 319 -14.91 -7.49 2.10
N ASP A 320 -15.33 -8.68 2.48
CA ASP A 320 -16.52 -8.88 3.32
C ASP A 320 -16.36 -8.19 4.69
N ILE A 321 -15.16 -8.27 5.27
CA ILE A 321 -14.83 -7.53 6.50
C ILE A 321 -14.81 -6.02 6.24
N GLN A 322 -14.17 -5.56 5.16
CA GLN A 322 -14.04 -4.14 4.83
C GLN A 322 -15.39 -3.46 4.59
N TYR A 323 -16.31 -4.14 3.92
CA TYR A 323 -17.64 -3.63 3.62
C TYR A 323 -18.71 -3.98 4.68
N GLY A 324 -18.31 -4.66 5.77
CA GLY A 324 -19.24 -5.04 6.85
C GLY A 324 -20.27 -6.09 6.44
N ARG A 325 -19.95 -6.93 5.46
CA ARG A 325 -20.74 -8.12 5.07
C ARG A 325 -20.46 -9.30 5.99
N ALA A 326 -19.26 -9.36 6.55
CA ALA A 326 -18.86 -10.33 7.56
C ALA A 326 -18.49 -9.65 8.87
N GLU A 327 -18.56 -10.42 9.97
CA GLU A 327 -18.11 -9.97 11.29
C GLU A 327 -16.62 -9.63 11.29
N ASP A 328 -16.26 -8.47 11.85
CA ASP A 328 -14.88 -8.07 12.08
C ASP A 328 -14.37 -8.66 13.41
N LYS A 329 -14.01 -9.93 13.42
CA LYS A 329 -13.54 -10.65 14.61
C LYS A 329 -12.22 -10.11 15.18
N HIS A 330 -11.49 -9.36 14.37
CA HIS A 330 -10.16 -8.85 14.71
C HIS A 330 -10.15 -7.36 15.08
N GLY A 331 -11.30 -6.68 15.00
CA GLY A 331 -11.42 -5.26 15.31
C GLY A 331 -10.58 -4.37 14.37
N TRP A 332 -10.56 -4.69 13.09
CA TRP A 332 -9.77 -3.95 12.10
C TRP A 332 -10.42 -2.65 11.64
N ASN A 333 -11.74 -2.59 11.67
CA ASN A 333 -12.50 -1.44 11.21
C ASN A 333 -12.69 -0.41 12.33
N VAL A 334 -12.45 0.86 12.02
CA VAL A 334 -12.82 1.99 12.85
C VAL A 334 -14.00 2.70 12.20
N LEU A 335 -15.13 2.80 12.91
CA LEU A 335 -16.30 3.52 12.39
C LEU A 335 -16.03 5.02 12.38
N VAL A 336 -16.44 5.67 11.29
CA VAL A 336 -16.42 7.12 11.13
C VAL A 336 -17.84 7.61 11.41
N GLU A 337 -18.08 8.06 12.64
CA GLU A 337 -19.38 8.61 13.07
C GLU A 337 -19.38 10.15 13.08
#